data_e417be3e8894c2253d72b35d9172a760
#
_entry.id   e417be3e8894c2253d72b35d9172a760
#
_cell.length_a   1.000
_cell.length_b   1.000
_cell.length_c   1.000
_cell.angle_alpha   90.00
_cell.angle_beta   90.00
_cell.angle_gamma   90.00
#
_symmetry.space_group_name_H-M   'P 1'
#
loop_
_entity.id
_entity.type
_entity.pdbx_description
1 polymer ?
#
loop_
_entity_poly.entity_id
_entity_poly.type
_entity_poly.pdbx_seq_one_letter_code
_entity_poly.pdbx_strand_id
1 'polypeptide(L)'
;MFKLALNAGHGMNTAGKRCLKKLDKSQTREWYLNSRICDKIEEKLKPYADCSILRLDDRTGQKDISLKKRTDAANAFMADFYLSVHHNAGINGGTGGGIEAYVYTGASKESVEWQNALYAALIERTDLKGNRADGTKKANLHECRESNMPCVLLECGFMDSKTDVPVILTDTFAEAVAAACVGVIAERAALKKSEVKDTAQKSKANKVLEWQKAAIRDGFSFPKYGADGKWGSECYEVAKVAICKKRLTYKYKNLTEIVQKAVGVKVDGKFGSKTKKAVKAYQKKNKLLIDGCVGVSSWKKILEVK
;
A
#
# COMPACT_ATOMS: atom_id res chain seq x y z
N MET A 1 11.04 -1.27 21.93
CA MET A 1 10.52 -1.73 20.62
C MET A 1 9.00 -1.75 20.72
N PHE A 2 8.32 -0.93 19.95
CA PHE A 2 6.86 -0.84 19.93
C PHE A 2 6.25 -2.05 19.20
N LYS A 3 5.20 -2.64 19.73
CA LYS A 3 4.54 -3.83 19.20
C LYS A 3 3.12 -3.48 18.75
N LEU A 4 2.88 -3.52 17.43
CA LEU A 4 1.58 -3.28 16.82
C LEU A 4 0.88 -4.61 16.51
N ALA A 5 -0.31 -4.85 17.07
CA ALA A 5 -1.25 -5.84 16.59
C ALA A 5 -2.13 -5.20 15.50
N LEU A 6 -2.05 -5.71 14.27
CA LEU A 6 -2.72 -5.15 13.10
C LEU A 6 -3.68 -6.16 12.49
N ASN A 7 -4.95 -5.80 12.40
CA ASN A 7 -6.01 -6.67 11.93
C ASN A 7 -6.71 -6.12 10.68
N ALA A 8 -6.82 -6.94 9.63
CA ALA A 8 -7.82 -6.75 8.58
C ALA A 8 -9.05 -7.58 8.94
N GLY A 9 -10.18 -6.93 9.18
CA GLY A 9 -11.41 -7.59 9.57
C GLY A 9 -11.92 -8.60 8.56
N HIS A 10 -12.57 -9.66 9.05
CA HIS A 10 -13.22 -10.71 8.25
C HIS A 10 -12.25 -11.60 7.43
N GLY A 11 -12.81 -12.28 6.41
CA GLY A 11 -12.14 -13.04 5.37
C GLY A 11 -12.89 -12.89 4.05
N MET A 12 -12.31 -13.34 2.96
CA MET A 12 -12.92 -13.26 1.62
C MET A 12 -14.24 -14.02 1.51
N ASN A 13 -14.46 -15.03 2.35
CA ASN A 13 -15.64 -15.89 2.38
C ASN A 13 -16.67 -15.51 3.45
N THR A 14 -16.41 -14.48 4.26
CA THR A 14 -17.37 -14.02 5.27
C THR A 14 -18.68 -13.57 4.63
N ALA A 15 -19.80 -14.19 5.02
CA ALA A 15 -21.10 -13.92 4.42
C ALA A 15 -21.52 -12.46 4.61
N GLY A 16 -22.09 -11.83 3.56
CA GLY A 16 -22.59 -10.45 3.62
C GLY A 16 -21.53 -9.35 3.61
N LYS A 17 -20.25 -9.65 3.89
CA LYS A 17 -19.16 -8.67 4.01
C LYS A 17 -18.58 -8.27 2.65
N ARG A 18 -19.28 -7.35 1.97
CA ARG A 18 -18.95 -6.91 0.60
C ARG A 18 -19.70 -5.64 0.20
N CYS A 19 -19.17 -4.94 -0.78
CA CYS A 19 -19.85 -3.79 -1.38
C CYS A 19 -21.20 -4.16 -1.99
N LEU A 20 -22.14 -3.22 -1.92
CA LEU A 20 -23.49 -3.39 -2.46
C LEU A 20 -23.43 -3.50 -3.99
N LYS A 21 -23.99 -4.56 -4.57
CA LYS A 21 -23.91 -4.90 -6.00
C LYS A 21 -24.31 -3.76 -6.94
N LYS A 22 -25.31 -2.95 -6.58
CA LYS A 22 -25.75 -1.82 -7.42
C LYS A 22 -24.72 -0.67 -7.47
N LEU A 23 -23.78 -0.60 -6.51
CA LEU A 23 -22.73 0.43 -6.43
C LEU A 23 -21.37 -0.10 -6.90
N ASP A 24 -21.12 -1.37 -6.69
CA ASP A 24 -19.92 -2.08 -7.17
C ASP A 24 -20.32 -3.44 -7.75
N LYS A 25 -20.29 -3.54 -9.08
CA LYS A 25 -20.67 -4.78 -9.80
C LYS A 25 -19.81 -5.98 -9.41
N SER A 26 -18.56 -5.74 -9.03
CA SER A 26 -17.59 -6.76 -8.57
C SER A 26 -17.90 -7.28 -7.17
N GLN A 27 -18.75 -6.59 -6.42
CA GLN A 27 -19.04 -6.88 -5.01
C GLN A 27 -17.74 -7.08 -4.19
N THR A 28 -16.83 -6.11 -4.30
CA THR A 28 -15.56 -6.12 -3.60
C THR A 28 -15.73 -6.48 -2.14
N ARG A 29 -14.96 -7.45 -1.67
CA ARG A 29 -15.07 -7.99 -0.31
C ARG A 29 -14.48 -7.03 0.71
N GLU A 30 -15.08 -6.97 1.90
CA GLU A 30 -14.63 -6.13 2.99
C GLU A 30 -13.18 -6.45 3.37
N TRP A 31 -12.85 -7.74 3.55
CA TRP A 31 -11.48 -8.13 3.85
C TRP A 31 -10.46 -7.62 2.82
N TYR A 32 -10.80 -7.62 1.53
CA TYR A 32 -9.89 -7.11 0.49
C TYR A 32 -9.59 -5.62 0.68
N LEU A 33 -10.60 -4.82 1.01
CA LEU A 33 -10.43 -3.39 1.30
C LEU A 33 -9.59 -3.19 2.56
N ASN A 34 -9.88 -3.94 3.62
CA ASN A 34 -9.19 -3.90 4.91
C ASN A 34 -7.72 -4.33 4.77
N SER A 35 -7.48 -5.47 4.11
CA SER A 35 -6.13 -6.04 3.94
C SER A 35 -5.25 -5.12 3.11
N ARG A 36 -5.78 -4.48 2.06
CA ARG A 36 -5.04 -3.50 1.25
C ARG A 36 -4.52 -2.33 2.07
N ILE A 37 -5.32 -1.83 3.02
CA ILE A 37 -4.89 -0.77 3.96
C ILE A 37 -3.82 -1.31 4.90
N CYS A 38 -4.04 -2.48 5.51
CA CYS A 38 -3.09 -3.10 6.43
C CYS A 38 -1.73 -3.39 5.76
N ASP A 39 -1.72 -3.88 4.52
CA ASP A 39 -0.49 -4.13 3.75
C ASP A 39 0.30 -2.84 3.52
N LYS A 40 -0.40 -1.73 3.25
CA LYS A 40 0.23 -0.41 3.11
C LYS A 40 0.76 0.13 4.45
N ILE A 41 0.05 -0.11 5.56
CA ILE A 41 0.54 0.23 6.90
C ILE A 41 1.84 -0.52 7.19
N GLU A 42 1.88 -1.84 6.98
CA GLU A 42 3.10 -2.64 7.16
C GLU A 42 4.25 -2.14 6.26
N GLU A 43 3.96 -1.84 4.98
CA GLU A 43 4.97 -1.33 4.06
C GLU A 43 5.56 0.00 4.56
N LYS A 44 4.71 0.92 5.02
CA LYS A 44 5.13 2.24 5.51
C LYS A 44 5.85 2.20 6.86
N LEU A 45 5.60 1.17 7.68
CA LEU A 45 6.30 0.98 8.95
C LEU A 45 7.65 0.27 8.82
N LYS A 46 7.97 -0.33 7.67
CA LYS A 46 9.28 -0.98 7.45
C LYS A 46 10.52 -0.12 7.76
N PRO A 47 10.51 1.21 7.51
CA PRO A 47 11.64 2.07 7.88
C PRO A 47 11.85 2.25 9.38
N TYR A 48 10.89 1.86 10.21
CA TYR A 48 10.96 2.00 11.66
C TYR A 48 11.43 0.67 12.27
N ALA A 49 12.73 0.57 12.55
CA ALA A 49 13.34 -0.66 13.08
C ALA A 49 12.91 -0.98 14.53
N ASP A 50 12.38 0.00 15.22
CA ASP A 50 11.86 -0.07 16.59
C ASP A 50 10.36 -0.41 16.65
N CYS A 51 9.73 -0.76 15.52
CA CYS A 51 8.36 -1.24 15.42
C CYS A 51 8.31 -2.70 14.98
N SER A 52 7.61 -3.54 15.74
CA SER A 52 7.29 -4.94 15.40
C SER A 52 5.79 -5.08 15.15
N ILE A 53 5.41 -5.81 14.10
CA ILE A 53 4.01 -5.94 13.70
C ILE A 53 3.59 -7.40 13.71
N LEU A 54 2.47 -7.71 14.37
CA LEU A 54 1.77 -8.97 14.29
C LEU A 54 0.48 -8.79 13.48
N ARG A 55 0.39 -9.43 12.31
CA ARG A 55 -0.86 -9.51 11.54
C ARG A 55 -1.76 -10.59 12.14
N LEU A 56 -3.02 -10.24 12.36
CA LEU A 56 -4.01 -11.09 13.06
C LEU A 56 -5.00 -11.77 12.10
N ASP A 57 -5.11 -11.32 10.88
CA ASP A 57 -5.90 -11.94 9.81
C ASP A 57 -5.10 -12.99 9.02
N ASP A 58 -5.79 -13.86 8.32
CA ASP A 58 -5.18 -14.71 7.30
C ASP A 58 -4.84 -13.86 6.06
N ARG A 59 -3.54 -13.66 5.79
CA ARG A 59 -3.04 -12.83 4.68
C ARG A 59 -3.51 -13.30 3.29
N THR A 60 -4.01 -14.53 3.16
CA THR A 60 -4.62 -15.04 1.93
C THR A 60 -6.10 -14.71 1.84
N GLY A 61 -6.71 -14.32 2.95
CA GLY A 61 -8.13 -14.07 3.10
C GLY A 61 -9.01 -15.31 3.03
N GLN A 62 -8.44 -16.50 2.90
CA GLN A 62 -9.22 -17.72 2.74
C GLN A 62 -9.90 -18.18 4.04
N LYS A 63 -9.35 -17.76 5.18
CA LYS A 63 -9.89 -18.08 6.51
C LYS A 63 -10.28 -16.80 7.25
N ASP A 64 -11.52 -16.76 7.72
CA ASP A 64 -11.94 -15.76 8.70
C ASP A 64 -11.48 -16.24 10.08
N ILE A 65 -10.40 -15.64 10.59
CA ILE A 65 -9.86 -15.95 11.91
C ILE A 65 -10.86 -15.48 12.97
N SER A 66 -11.25 -16.34 13.88
CA SER A 66 -12.23 -15.96 14.91
C SER A 66 -11.74 -14.81 15.79
N LEU A 67 -12.67 -13.97 16.26
CA LEU A 67 -12.37 -12.81 17.09
C LEU A 67 -11.54 -13.20 18.32
N LYS A 68 -11.91 -14.30 18.99
CA LYS A 68 -11.14 -14.81 20.14
C LYS A 68 -9.69 -15.12 19.78
N LYS A 69 -9.43 -15.79 18.65
CA LYS A 69 -8.06 -16.10 18.23
C LYS A 69 -7.25 -14.84 17.93
N ARG A 70 -7.88 -13.81 17.36
CA ARG A 70 -7.23 -12.52 17.10
C ARG A 70 -6.83 -11.83 18.39
N THR A 71 -7.74 -11.73 19.36
CA THR A 71 -7.45 -11.09 20.65
C THR A 71 -6.46 -11.90 21.50
N ASP A 72 -6.59 -13.24 21.55
CA ASP A 72 -5.61 -14.09 22.22
C ASP A 72 -4.20 -13.91 21.66
N ALA A 73 -4.06 -13.84 20.33
CA ALA A 73 -2.76 -13.64 19.69
C ALA A 73 -2.17 -12.26 19.98
N ALA A 74 -2.98 -11.20 19.95
CA ALA A 74 -2.55 -9.85 20.29
C ALA A 74 -2.10 -9.75 21.76
N ASN A 75 -2.85 -10.35 22.68
CA ASN A 75 -2.55 -10.41 24.11
C ASN A 75 -1.26 -11.21 24.38
N ALA A 76 -1.11 -12.39 23.74
CA ALA A 76 0.11 -13.21 23.86
C ALA A 76 1.35 -12.52 23.25
N PHE A 77 1.17 -11.74 22.21
CA PHE A 77 2.24 -10.90 21.61
C PHE A 77 2.62 -9.75 22.52
N MET A 78 1.79 -9.43 23.53
CA MET A 78 1.94 -8.26 24.40
C MET A 78 2.05 -6.99 23.56
N ALA A 79 1.10 -6.78 22.66
CA ALA A 79 1.08 -5.61 21.82
C ALA A 79 0.90 -4.34 22.66
N ASP A 80 1.53 -3.25 22.24
CA ASP A 80 1.37 -1.92 22.85
C ASP A 80 0.12 -1.21 22.31
N PHE A 81 -0.30 -1.57 21.10
CA PHE A 81 -1.50 -1.05 20.46
C PHE A 81 -2.13 -2.08 19.52
N TYR A 82 -3.47 -2.15 19.49
CA TYR A 82 -4.24 -2.97 18.56
C TYR A 82 -5.04 -2.08 17.61
N LEU A 83 -4.75 -2.15 16.32
CA LEU A 83 -5.48 -1.47 15.25
C LEU A 83 -6.26 -2.47 14.42
N SER A 84 -7.61 -2.38 14.45
CA SER A 84 -8.48 -3.18 13.60
C SER A 84 -9.05 -2.33 12.47
N VAL A 85 -8.90 -2.78 11.23
CA VAL A 85 -9.36 -2.07 10.03
C VAL A 85 -10.56 -2.81 9.44
N HIS A 86 -11.66 -2.09 9.28
CA HIS A 86 -12.94 -2.53 8.76
C HIS A 86 -13.53 -1.52 7.76
N HIS A 87 -14.62 -1.90 7.10
CA HIS A 87 -15.50 -1.03 6.34
C HIS A 87 -16.95 -1.31 6.73
N ASN A 88 -17.69 -0.24 6.97
CA ASN A 88 -19.05 -0.27 7.51
C ASN A 88 -20.11 -0.57 6.42
N ALA A 89 -21.35 -0.77 6.86
CA ALA A 89 -22.56 -0.85 6.06
C ALA A 89 -23.77 -0.36 6.88
N GLY A 90 -24.90 -0.12 6.24
CA GLY A 90 -26.14 0.35 6.88
C GLY A 90 -26.73 1.60 6.24
N ILE A 91 -26.19 2.03 5.09
CA ILE A 91 -26.68 3.17 4.27
C ILE A 91 -27.66 2.68 3.19
N ASN A 92 -27.63 1.38 2.87
CA ASN A 92 -28.56 0.73 1.93
C ASN A 92 -28.63 1.39 0.54
N GLY A 93 -27.51 1.93 0.07
CA GLY A 93 -27.39 2.60 -1.23
C GLY A 93 -27.87 4.06 -1.22
N GLY A 94 -28.05 4.65 -0.07
CA GLY A 94 -28.24 6.09 0.11
C GLY A 94 -26.92 6.85 0.00
N THR A 95 -26.98 8.14 0.33
CA THR A 95 -25.83 9.04 0.45
C THR A 95 -25.40 9.17 1.92
N GLY A 96 -24.17 9.59 2.17
CA GLY A 96 -23.61 9.72 3.50
C GLY A 96 -22.74 8.53 3.89
N GLY A 97 -22.41 8.40 5.15
CA GLY A 97 -21.44 7.43 5.68
C GLY A 97 -20.21 8.13 6.23
N GLY A 98 -19.06 7.89 5.66
CA GLY A 98 -17.77 8.42 6.10
C GLY A 98 -17.02 7.49 7.03
N ILE A 99 -15.87 7.95 7.54
CA ILE A 99 -15.03 7.18 8.47
C ILE A 99 -15.61 7.28 9.88
N GLU A 100 -15.58 6.15 10.60
CA GLU A 100 -15.86 6.07 12.02
C GLU A 100 -14.74 5.33 12.74
N ALA A 101 -14.41 5.78 13.95
CA ALA A 101 -13.43 5.12 14.83
C ALA A 101 -14.10 4.68 16.12
N TYR A 102 -13.91 3.43 16.50
CA TYR A 102 -14.55 2.80 17.63
C TYR A 102 -13.57 2.41 18.73
N VAL A 103 -13.98 2.62 19.98
CA VAL A 103 -13.35 2.03 21.17
C VAL A 103 -14.41 1.34 22.02
N TYR A 104 -13.98 0.53 22.97
CA TYR A 104 -14.91 -0.12 23.95
C TYR A 104 -15.69 0.91 24.76
N THR A 105 -16.89 0.58 25.19
CA THR A 105 -17.73 1.46 26.05
C THR A 105 -17.03 1.84 27.35
N GLY A 106 -16.26 0.90 27.93
CA GLY A 106 -15.40 1.10 29.11
C GLY A 106 -13.92 1.37 28.77
N ALA A 107 -13.63 1.95 27.59
CA ALA A 107 -12.27 2.17 27.14
C ALA A 107 -11.44 3.03 28.09
N SER A 108 -10.15 2.70 28.19
CA SER A 108 -9.17 3.51 28.90
C SER A 108 -9.02 4.91 28.26
N LYS A 109 -8.51 5.85 29.03
CA LYS A 109 -8.18 7.19 28.52
C LYS A 109 -7.23 7.10 27.31
N GLU A 110 -6.26 6.22 27.38
CA GLU A 110 -5.28 6.00 26.31
C GLU A 110 -5.93 5.50 25.01
N SER A 111 -6.88 4.55 25.08
CA SER A 111 -7.65 4.10 23.90
C SER A 111 -8.42 5.25 23.25
N VAL A 112 -9.01 6.15 24.06
CA VAL A 112 -9.72 7.33 23.53
C VAL A 112 -8.76 8.34 22.90
N GLU A 113 -7.57 8.51 23.44
CA GLU A 113 -6.54 9.36 22.86
C GLU A 113 -6.06 8.81 21.51
N TRP A 114 -5.83 7.50 21.39
CA TRP A 114 -5.55 6.84 20.11
C TRP A 114 -6.68 7.03 19.11
N GLN A 115 -7.93 6.83 19.52
CA GLN A 115 -9.12 7.02 18.69
C GLN A 115 -9.18 8.43 18.12
N ASN A 116 -9.05 9.45 18.96
CA ASN A 116 -9.15 10.84 18.56
C ASN A 116 -8.02 11.23 17.59
N ALA A 117 -6.78 10.82 17.87
CA ALA A 117 -5.65 11.10 17.00
C ALA A 117 -5.81 10.44 15.63
N LEU A 118 -6.20 9.16 15.59
CA LEU A 118 -6.44 8.44 14.34
C LEU A 118 -7.59 9.07 13.54
N TYR A 119 -8.72 9.35 14.18
CA TYR A 119 -9.87 9.95 13.51
C TYR A 119 -9.51 11.31 12.90
N ALA A 120 -8.88 12.20 13.65
CA ALA A 120 -8.44 13.51 13.16
C ALA A 120 -7.52 13.40 11.94
N ALA A 121 -6.48 12.56 12.02
CA ALA A 121 -5.55 12.35 10.92
C ALA A 121 -6.21 11.71 9.67
N LEU A 122 -7.19 10.82 9.88
CA LEU A 122 -7.95 10.19 8.79
C LEU A 122 -8.82 11.22 8.05
N ILE A 123 -9.55 12.05 8.78
CA ILE A 123 -10.40 13.09 8.18
C ILE A 123 -9.57 14.12 7.42
N GLU A 124 -8.46 14.57 8.00
CA GLU A 124 -7.56 15.51 7.33
C GLU A 124 -7.01 14.98 6.00
N ARG A 125 -6.66 13.67 5.93
CA ARG A 125 -6.02 13.10 4.74
C ARG A 125 -6.96 12.54 3.70
N THR A 126 -8.17 12.14 4.08
CA THR A 126 -9.10 11.45 3.17
C THR A 126 -10.26 12.32 2.74
N ASP A 127 -10.56 13.38 3.50
CA ASP A 127 -11.77 14.21 3.37
C ASP A 127 -13.09 13.39 3.41
N LEU A 128 -13.04 12.14 3.92
CA LEU A 128 -14.19 11.25 4.01
C LEU A 128 -14.86 11.35 5.38
N LYS A 129 -15.23 12.59 5.77
CA LYS A 129 -15.93 12.86 7.03
C LYS A 129 -17.35 12.33 7.04
N GLY A 130 -17.99 12.28 5.86
CA GLY A 130 -19.40 11.92 5.74
C GLY A 130 -20.34 12.96 6.33
N ASN A 131 -21.58 12.54 6.58
CA ASN A 131 -22.66 13.40 7.11
C ASN A 131 -22.99 13.11 8.59
N ARG A 132 -22.16 12.32 9.28
CA ARG A 132 -22.35 12.00 10.69
C ARG A 132 -21.69 13.07 11.56
N ALA A 133 -22.41 13.58 12.54
CA ALA A 133 -21.94 14.65 13.41
C ALA A 133 -20.74 14.21 14.29
N ASP A 134 -20.68 12.91 14.62
CA ASP A 134 -19.65 12.34 15.48
C ASP A 134 -19.12 11.05 14.84
N GLY A 135 -17.87 11.06 14.42
CA GLY A 135 -17.17 9.91 13.86
C GLY A 135 -16.40 9.09 14.90
N THR A 136 -16.26 9.61 16.13
CA THR A 136 -15.71 8.85 17.24
C THR A 136 -16.82 8.17 18.03
N LYS A 137 -16.77 6.85 18.18
CA LYS A 137 -17.84 6.03 18.75
C LYS A 137 -17.32 5.17 19.89
N LYS A 138 -18.26 4.82 20.79
CA LYS A 138 -18.05 3.76 21.80
C LYS A 138 -19.03 2.64 21.57
N ALA A 139 -18.53 1.39 21.51
CA ALA A 139 -19.36 0.22 21.31
C ALA A 139 -18.78 -1.01 22.03
N ASN A 140 -19.66 -1.99 22.36
CA ASN A 140 -19.24 -3.25 22.95
C ASN A 140 -18.73 -4.22 21.87
N LEU A 141 -17.63 -3.86 21.21
CA LEU A 141 -16.98 -4.69 20.20
C LEU A 141 -15.98 -5.64 20.86
N HIS A 142 -15.98 -6.90 20.43
CA HIS A 142 -15.15 -7.96 21.03
C HIS A 142 -13.68 -7.59 21.06
N GLU A 143 -13.11 -7.17 19.93
CA GLU A 143 -11.69 -6.86 19.82
C GLU A 143 -11.27 -5.72 20.75
N CYS A 144 -12.09 -4.68 20.86
CA CYS A 144 -11.82 -3.57 21.76
C CYS A 144 -12.04 -3.91 23.24
N ARG A 145 -12.91 -4.89 23.54
CA ARG A 145 -13.23 -5.31 24.93
C ARG A 145 -12.22 -6.32 25.47
N GLU A 146 -11.81 -7.29 24.64
CA GLU A 146 -10.99 -8.44 25.07
C GLU A 146 -9.48 -8.20 24.91
N SER A 147 -9.09 -7.05 24.39
CA SER A 147 -7.69 -6.67 24.26
C SER A 147 -7.13 -6.09 25.56
N ASN A 148 -5.95 -6.54 25.98
CA ASN A 148 -5.26 -6.07 27.19
C ASN A 148 -4.52 -4.72 26.95
N MET A 149 -4.45 -4.26 25.73
CA MET A 149 -3.80 -3.01 25.31
C MET A 149 -4.84 -2.04 24.74
N PRO A 150 -4.49 -0.75 24.56
CA PRO A 150 -5.32 0.19 23.82
C PRO A 150 -5.71 -0.38 22.45
N CYS A 151 -7.01 -0.33 22.14
CA CYS A 151 -7.54 -0.88 20.90
C CYS A 151 -8.48 0.12 20.24
N VAL A 152 -8.29 0.31 18.92
CA VAL A 152 -9.19 1.10 18.06
C VAL A 152 -9.59 0.26 16.86
N LEU A 153 -10.90 0.22 16.59
CA LEU A 153 -11.45 -0.34 15.37
C LEU A 153 -11.88 0.82 14.46
N LEU A 154 -11.35 0.82 13.26
CA LEU A 154 -11.67 1.80 12.22
C LEU A 154 -12.67 1.21 11.23
N GLU A 155 -13.74 1.95 10.96
CA GLU A 155 -14.65 1.75 9.85
C GLU A 155 -14.33 2.77 8.77
N CYS A 156 -13.59 2.34 7.74
CA CYS A 156 -13.00 3.21 6.73
C CYS A 156 -13.97 3.56 5.59
N GLY A 157 -15.21 3.93 5.93
CA GLY A 157 -16.29 4.25 4.99
C GLY A 157 -17.27 3.08 4.82
N PHE A 158 -18.37 3.35 4.12
CA PHE A 158 -19.52 2.45 4.02
C PHE A 158 -19.58 1.76 2.66
N MET A 159 -19.56 0.45 2.66
CA MET A 159 -19.59 -0.41 1.46
C MET A 159 -20.94 -0.38 0.71
N ASP A 160 -21.94 0.25 1.29
CA ASP A 160 -23.27 0.40 0.70
C ASP A 160 -23.71 1.87 0.53
N SER A 161 -22.77 2.80 0.62
CA SER A 161 -22.98 4.23 0.41
C SER A 161 -22.62 4.65 -1.02
N LYS A 162 -23.49 5.43 -1.67
CA LYS A 162 -23.22 6.02 -2.99
C LYS A 162 -22.05 7.00 -2.99
N THR A 163 -21.81 7.66 -1.86
CA THR A 163 -20.72 8.62 -1.71
C THR A 163 -19.40 7.95 -1.38
N ASP A 164 -19.41 6.89 -0.56
CA ASP A 164 -18.19 6.27 -0.07
C ASP A 164 -17.62 5.24 -1.04
N VAL A 165 -18.47 4.40 -1.68
CA VAL A 165 -18.01 3.31 -2.53
C VAL A 165 -17.04 3.77 -3.63
N PRO A 166 -17.30 4.85 -4.40
CA PRO A 166 -16.34 5.33 -5.39
C PRO A 166 -14.99 5.73 -4.81
N VAL A 167 -14.93 6.13 -3.54
CA VAL A 167 -13.72 6.57 -2.83
C VAL A 167 -12.96 5.37 -2.26
N ILE A 168 -13.63 4.52 -1.48
CA ILE A 168 -13.00 3.39 -0.77
C ILE A 168 -12.45 2.32 -1.70
N LEU A 169 -12.94 2.23 -2.94
CA LEU A 169 -12.41 1.33 -3.96
C LEU A 169 -11.07 1.77 -4.54
N THR A 170 -10.68 3.04 -4.36
CA THR A 170 -9.44 3.58 -4.93
C THR A 170 -8.20 3.18 -4.13
N ASP A 171 -7.08 3.01 -4.84
CA ASP A 171 -5.77 2.78 -4.19
C ASP A 171 -5.27 4.04 -3.46
N THR A 172 -5.62 5.21 -3.98
CA THR A 172 -5.30 6.50 -3.37
C THR A 172 -5.91 6.65 -1.98
N PHE A 173 -7.17 6.21 -1.80
CA PHE A 173 -7.81 6.21 -0.49
C PHE A 173 -7.11 5.28 0.49
N ALA A 174 -6.83 4.02 0.08
CA ALA A 174 -6.11 3.08 0.94
C ALA A 174 -4.71 3.60 1.32
N GLU A 175 -4.04 4.31 0.41
CA GLU A 175 -2.76 4.96 0.65
C GLU A 175 -2.87 6.10 1.67
N ALA A 176 -3.92 6.93 1.55
CA ALA A 176 -4.19 8.04 2.47
C ALA A 176 -4.51 7.54 3.88
N VAL A 177 -5.37 6.52 4.00
CA VAL A 177 -5.70 5.89 5.29
C VAL A 177 -4.45 5.30 5.95
N ALA A 178 -3.67 4.52 5.20
CA ALA A 178 -2.44 3.94 5.72
C ALA A 178 -1.43 5.01 6.17
N ALA A 179 -1.28 6.10 5.40
CA ALA A 179 -0.38 7.19 5.74
C ALA A 179 -0.84 7.93 7.02
N ALA A 180 -2.15 8.13 7.19
CA ALA A 180 -2.71 8.70 8.41
C ALA A 180 -2.41 7.82 9.63
N CYS A 181 -2.72 6.52 9.55
CA CYS A 181 -2.47 5.58 10.63
C CYS A 181 -0.98 5.52 11.02
N VAL A 182 -0.09 5.43 10.04
CA VAL A 182 1.36 5.37 10.29
C VAL A 182 1.88 6.67 10.89
N GLY A 183 1.38 7.83 10.45
CA GLY A 183 1.75 9.12 11.05
C GLY A 183 1.44 9.15 12.55
N VAL A 184 0.22 8.78 12.92
CA VAL A 184 -0.22 8.74 14.33
C VAL A 184 0.56 7.69 15.14
N ILE A 185 0.76 6.48 14.58
CA ILE A 185 1.52 5.42 15.26
C ILE A 185 2.96 5.88 15.50
N ALA A 186 3.62 6.42 14.49
CA ALA A 186 5.01 6.86 14.61
C ALA A 186 5.18 8.00 15.62
N GLU A 187 4.25 8.94 15.65
CA GLU A 187 4.26 10.06 16.59
C GLU A 187 4.02 9.58 18.03
N ARG A 188 2.93 8.85 18.28
CA ARG A 188 2.54 8.41 19.63
C ARG A 188 3.52 7.40 20.23
N ALA A 189 4.07 6.51 19.41
CA ALA A 189 5.08 5.54 19.82
C ALA A 189 6.51 6.09 19.77
N ALA A 190 6.71 7.36 19.41
CA ALA A 190 8.01 8.02 19.25
C ALA A 190 8.99 7.20 18.37
N LEU A 191 8.46 6.58 17.30
CA LEU A 191 9.25 5.73 16.41
C LEU A 191 10.28 6.54 15.63
N LYS A 192 11.48 5.97 15.50
CA LYS A 192 12.57 6.60 14.76
C LYS A 192 12.80 5.88 13.43
N LYS A 193 12.70 6.61 12.32
CA LYS A 193 13.09 6.05 11.01
C LYS A 193 14.60 5.78 10.99
N SER A 194 14.99 4.61 10.51
CA SER A 194 16.39 4.32 10.23
C SER A 194 16.84 5.07 8.98
N GLU A 195 17.76 6.02 9.11
CA GLU A 195 18.23 6.88 8.01
C GLU A 195 18.82 6.11 6.83
N VAL A 196 19.44 4.96 7.07
CA VAL A 196 20.20 4.20 6.06
C VAL A 196 19.32 3.38 5.11
N LYS A 197 18.11 2.97 5.51
CA LYS A 197 17.21 2.19 4.63
C LYS A 197 16.27 3.06 3.80
N ASP A 198 15.95 4.26 4.26
CA ASP A 198 14.98 5.15 3.59
C ASP A 198 15.53 5.72 2.27
N THR A 199 16.82 6.10 2.22
CA THR A 199 17.46 6.63 1.00
C THR A 199 17.59 5.59 -0.11
N ALA A 200 17.96 4.35 0.20
CA ALA A 200 18.11 3.29 -0.80
C ALA A 200 16.76 2.80 -1.34
N GLN A 201 15.74 2.69 -0.50
CA GLN A 201 14.41 2.22 -0.94
C GLN A 201 13.64 3.32 -1.69
N LYS A 202 13.74 4.57 -1.26
CA LYS A 202 13.20 5.74 -1.95
C LYS A 202 13.91 5.97 -3.31
N SER A 203 15.22 5.74 -3.37
CA SER A 203 16.00 5.76 -4.61
C SER A 203 15.54 4.68 -5.60
N LYS A 204 15.27 3.46 -5.14
CA LYS A 204 14.77 2.35 -5.99
C LYS A 204 13.35 2.60 -6.48
N ALA A 205 12.45 3.02 -5.60
CA ALA A 205 11.07 3.36 -5.97
C ALA A 205 11.05 4.51 -6.99
N ASN A 206 11.91 5.52 -6.82
CA ASN A 206 12.06 6.60 -7.79
C ASN A 206 12.56 6.09 -9.15
N LYS A 207 13.52 5.17 -9.20
CA LYS A 207 14.03 4.59 -10.46
C LYS A 207 12.94 3.82 -11.21
N VAL A 208 12.14 3.02 -10.49
CA VAL A 208 11.02 2.28 -11.10
C VAL A 208 9.96 3.25 -11.60
N LEU A 209 9.59 4.25 -10.80
CA LEU A 209 8.60 5.27 -11.19
C LEU A 209 9.04 6.05 -12.43
N GLU A 210 10.30 6.46 -12.51
CA GLU A 210 10.87 7.13 -13.69
C GLU A 210 10.81 6.21 -14.93
N TRP A 211 11.13 4.93 -14.76
CA TRP A 211 11.04 3.94 -15.83
C TRP A 211 9.60 3.72 -16.31
N GLN A 212 8.64 3.57 -15.40
CA GLN A 212 7.21 3.45 -15.74
C GLN A 212 6.72 4.69 -16.51
N LYS A 213 7.03 5.90 -16.04
CA LYS A 213 6.69 7.15 -16.72
C LYS A 213 7.35 7.26 -18.10
N ALA A 214 8.60 6.79 -18.25
CA ALA A 214 9.28 6.77 -19.53
C ALA A 214 8.66 5.75 -20.49
N ALA A 215 8.29 4.57 -19.99
CA ALA A 215 7.60 3.55 -20.76
C ALA A 215 6.24 4.05 -21.25
N ILE A 216 5.46 4.75 -20.42
CA ILE A 216 4.18 5.36 -20.81
C ILE A 216 4.40 6.38 -21.94
N ARG A 217 5.41 7.23 -21.82
CA ARG A 217 5.74 8.20 -22.88
C ARG A 217 6.20 7.54 -24.19
N ASP A 218 6.76 6.33 -24.11
CA ASP A 218 7.14 5.53 -25.28
C ASP A 218 6.01 4.61 -25.79
N GLY A 219 4.76 4.77 -25.28
CA GLY A 219 3.55 4.10 -25.76
C GLY A 219 3.18 2.80 -25.06
N PHE A 220 3.78 2.48 -23.92
CA PHE A 220 3.37 1.36 -23.08
C PHE A 220 2.30 1.79 -22.07
N SER A 221 1.58 0.81 -21.52
CA SER A 221 0.54 1.05 -20.53
C SER A 221 0.69 0.13 -19.32
N PHE A 222 0.21 0.61 -18.18
CA PHE A 222 0.13 -0.13 -16.91
C PHE A 222 -1.32 -0.05 -16.42
N PRO A 223 -2.26 -0.79 -17.03
CA PRO A 223 -3.70 -0.58 -16.84
C PRO A 223 -4.19 -0.91 -15.44
N LYS A 224 -3.49 -1.76 -14.70
CA LYS A 224 -3.92 -2.21 -13.37
C LYS A 224 -3.41 -1.32 -12.24
N TYR A 225 -2.16 -0.87 -12.34
CA TYR A 225 -1.48 -0.17 -11.22
C TYR A 225 -0.94 1.22 -11.60
N GLY A 226 -0.94 1.57 -12.89
CA GLY A 226 -0.35 2.82 -13.34
C GLY A 226 1.17 2.91 -13.09
N ALA A 227 1.68 4.14 -13.03
CA ALA A 227 3.07 4.40 -12.64
C ALA A 227 3.17 4.56 -11.12
N ASP A 228 3.27 3.45 -10.40
CA ASP A 228 3.21 3.36 -8.93
C ASP A 228 4.58 3.27 -8.23
N GLY A 229 5.67 3.24 -8.99
CA GLY A 229 7.03 3.09 -8.48
C GLY A 229 7.38 1.68 -7.98
N LYS A 230 6.52 0.69 -8.21
CA LYS A 230 6.73 -0.70 -7.80
C LYS A 230 7.00 -1.59 -9.01
N TRP A 231 7.99 -2.48 -8.88
CA TRP A 231 8.28 -3.49 -9.90
C TRP A 231 7.39 -4.70 -9.70
N GLY A 232 6.31 -4.80 -10.45
CA GLY A 232 5.35 -5.89 -10.42
C GLY A 232 5.23 -6.64 -11.75
N SER A 233 4.18 -7.46 -11.87
CA SER A 233 3.91 -8.27 -13.06
C SER A 233 3.75 -7.41 -14.33
N GLU A 234 3.08 -6.26 -14.26
CA GLU A 234 2.93 -5.36 -15.41
C GLU A 234 4.28 -4.81 -15.88
N CYS A 235 5.16 -4.42 -14.96
CA CYS A 235 6.52 -3.99 -15.30
C CYS A 235 7.31 -5.11 -15.98
N TYR A 236 7.15 -6.35 -15.53
CA TYR A 236 7.78 -7.49 -16.12
C TYR A 236 7.30 -7.73 -17.56
N GLU A 237 5.98 -7.69 -17.82
CA GLU A 237 5.42 -7.85 -19.16
C GLU A 237 5.85 -6.70 -20.10
N VAL A 238 5.82 -5.47 -19.64
CA VAL A 238 6.34 -4.32 -20.41
C VAL A 238 7.84 -4.50 -20.72
N ALA A 239 8.65 -4.91 -19.75
CA ALA A 239 10.09 -5.10 -19.94
C ALA A 239 10.46 -6.19 -20.95
N LYS A 240 9.59 -7.21 -21.14
CA LYS A 240 9.76 -8.24 -22.18
C LYS A 240 9.72 -7.65 -23.59
N VAL A 241 8.92 -6.61 -23.81
CA VAL A 241 8.67 -6.02 -25.13
C VAL A 241 9.37 -4.66 -25.30
N ALA A 242 9.65 -3.96 -24.22
CA ALA A 242 10.39 -2.68 -24.18
C ALA A 242 11.90 -2.88 -24.32
N ILE A 243 12.32 -3.56 -25.40
CA ILE A 243 13.73 -3.90 -25.63
C ILE A 243 14.44 -2.73 -26.33
N CYS A 244 15.34 -2.04 -25.61
CA CYS A 244 16.19 -1.02 -26.19
C CYS A 244 17.43 -1.64 -26.87
N LYS A 245 17.59 -1.42 -28.18
CA LYS A 245 18.69 -1.95 -29.00
C LYS A 245 18.97 -1.10 -30.24
N LYS A 246 20.17 -1.22 -30.82
CA LYS A 246 20.62 -0.41 -31.97
C LYS A 246 19.65 -0.44 -33.17
N ARG A 247 19.01 -1.57 -33.46
CA ARG A 247 18.02 -1.68 -34.56
C ARG A 247 16.74 -0.87 -34.32
N LEU A 248 16.50 -0.43 -33.07
CA LEU A 248 15.36 0.36 -32.63
C LEU A 248 15.80 1.73 -32.11
N THR A 249 16.78 2.37 -32.77
CA THR A 249 17.49 3.56 -32.32
C THR A 249 16.56 4.71 -31.89
N TYR A 250 15.42 4.87 -32.54
CA TYR A 250 14.48 5.96 -32.28
C TYR A 250 13.13 5.53 -31.70
N LYS A 251 12.91 4.22 -31.55
CA LYS A 251 11.59 3.70 -31.17
C LYS A 251 11.23 4.03 -29.72
N TYR A 252 12.18 3.93 -28.81
CA TYR A 252 11.96 4.10 -27.37
C TYR A 252 12.90 5.20 -26.85
N LYS A 253 12.56 6.46 -27.13
CA LYS A 253 13.38 7.61 -26.78
C LYS A 253 13.56 7.75 -25.26
N ASN A 254 12.45 7.75 -24.52
CA ASN A 254 12.46 8.00 -23.09
C ASN A 254 13.12 6.87 -22.31
N LEU A 255 12.84 5.60 -22.68
CA LEU A 255 13.51 4.43 -22.10
C LEU A 255 15.00 4.40 -22.46
N THR A 256 15.38 4.81 -23.68
CA THR A 256 16.79 4.90 -24.08
C THR A 256 17.53 5.94 -23.25
N GLU A 257 16.92 7.06 -22.90
CA GLU A 257 17.54 8.06 -22.02
C GLU A 257 17.86 7.49 -20.63
N ILE A 258 16.98 6.63 -20.07
CA ILE A 258 17.27 5.92 -18.82
C ILE A 258 18.45 4.98 -18.97
N VAL A 259 18.50 4.23 -20.07
CA VAL A 259 19.67 3.36 -20.38
C VAL A 259 20.95 4.17 -20.43
N GLN A 260 20.94 5.28 -21.17
CA GLN A 260 22.11 6.13 -21.37
C GLN A 260 22.63 6.71 -20.05
N LYS A 261 21.74 7.18 -19.17
CA LYS A 261 22.08 7.61 -17.81
C LYS A 261 22.75 6.49 -17.03
N ALA A 262 22.16 5.28 -17.07
CA ALA A 262 22.65 4.13 -16.31
C ALA A 262 24.02 3.62 -16.76
N VAL A 263 24.32 3.72 -18.06
CA VAL A 263 25.62 3.27 -18.63
C VAL A 263 26.63 4.39 -18.82
N GLY A 264 26.31 5.63 -18.41
CA GLY A 264 27.24 6.76 -18.37
C GLY A 264 27.62 7.31 -19.75
N VAL A 265 26.70 7.36 -20.71
CA VAL A 265 26.93 7.98 -22.03
C VAL A 265 26.03 9.20 -22.22
N LYS A 266 26.32 10.01 -23.29
CA LYS A 266 25.47 11.14 -23.63
C LYS A 266 24.02 10.75 -23.73
N VAL A 267 23.15 11.48 -23.02
CA VAL A 267 21.69 11.26 -22.97
C VAL A 267 21.06 12.05 -24.14
N ASP A 268 20.75 11.36 -25.23
CA ASP A 268 20.14 11.94 -26.43
C ASP A 268 18.93 11.15 -26.94
N GLY A 269 18.52 10.10 -26.20
CA GLY A 269 17.41 9.24 -26.54
C GLY A 269 17.64 8.37 -27.79
N LYS A 270 18.88 8.31 -28.33
CA LYS A 270 19.20 7.55 -29.53
C LYS A 270 20.08 6.35 -29.19
N PHE A 271 19.55 5.15 -29.35
CA PHE A 271 20.29 3.91 -29.06
C PHE A 271 21.29 3.59 -30.17
N GLY A 272 22.37 4.39 -30.28
CA GLY A 272 23.41 4.25 -31.28
C GLY A 272 24.51 3.25 -30.94
N SER A 273 25.59 3.24 -31.73
CA SER A 273 26.74 2.34 -31.53
C SER A 273 27.48 2.61 -30.23
N LYS A 274 27.58 3.86 -29.79
CA LYS A 274 28.19 4.26 -28.51
C LYS A 274 27.38 3.70 -27.33
N THR A 275 26.06 3.87 -27.36
CA THR A 275 25.14 3.31 -26.34
C THR A 275 25.25 1.77 -26.29
N LYS A 276 25.22 1.10 -27.47
CA LYS A 276 25.37 -0.37 -27.54
C LYS A 276 26.69 -0.84 -26.92
N LYS A 277 27.83 -0.17 -27.20
CA LYS A 277 29.14 -0.51 -26.62
C LYS A 277 29.13 -0.37 -25.09
N ALA A 278 28.56 0.72 -24.59
CA ALA A 278 28.43 0.97 -23.15
C ALA A 278 27.50 -0.05 -22.46
N VAL A 279 26.38 -0.41 -23.09
CA VAL A 279 25.50 -1.47 -22.59
C VAL A 279 26.23 -2.81 -22.49
N LYS A 280 27.02 -3.21 -23.50
CA LYS A 280 27.84 -4.43 -23.41
C LYS A 280 28.86 -4.40 -22.26
N ALA A 281 29.51 -3.26 -22.02
CA ALA A 281 30.41 -3.08 -20.88
C ALA A 281 29.67 -3.20 -19.55
N TYR A 282 28.49 -2.55 -19.44
CA TYR A 282 27.60 -2.66 -18.27
C TYR A 282 27.15 -4.10 -18.02
N GLN A 283 26.72 -4.81 -19.05
CA GLN A 283 26.31 -6.22 -18.98
C GLN A 283 27.48 -7.10 -18.48
N LYS A 284 28.70 -6.92 -19.03
CA LYS A 284 29.91 -7.63 -18.59
C LYS A 284 30.19 -7.39 -17.11
N LYS A 285 30.19 -6.10 -16.67
CA LYS A 285 30.42 -5.73 -15.25
C LYS A 285 29.41 -6.35 -14.32
N ASN A 286 28.16 -6.52 -14.75
CA ASN A 286 27.05 -7.03 -13.94
C ASN A 286 26.76 -8.51 -14.15
N LYS A 287 27.63 -9.27 -14.84
CA LYS A 287 27.48 -10.71 -15.13
C LYS A 287 26.18 -11.06 -15.83
N LEU A 288 25.74 -10.20 -16.76
CA LEU A 288 24.57 -10.41 -17.61
C LEU A 288 24.99 -10.93 -19.00
N LEU A 289 24.03 -11.42 -19.80
CA LEU A 289 24.25 -11.76 -21.19
C LEU A 289 24.74 -10.52 -21.98
N ILE A 290 25.91 -10.62 -22.64
CA ILE A 290 26.60 -9.50 -23.30
C ILE A 290 26.13 -9.38 -24.76
N ASP A 291 24.84 -9.11 -24.97
CA ASP A 291 24.25 -8.97 -26.31
C ASP A 291 24.14 -7.50 -26.78
N GLY A 292 24.29 -6.56 -25.87
CA GLY A 292 24.12 -5.13 -26.12
C GLY A 292 22.67 -4.72 -26.33
N CYS A 293 21.71 -5.52 -25.82
CA CYS A 293 20.29 -5.23 -25.79
C CYS A 293 19.85 -5.07 -24.33
N VAL A 294 18.92 -4.16 -24.07
CA VAL A 294 18.38 -3.95 -22.72
C VAL A 294 16.98 -4.56 -22.66
N GLY A 295 16.92 -5.81 -22.23
CA GLY A 295 15.70 -6.55 -21.94
C GLY A 295 15.50 -6.69 -20.42
N VAL A 296 14.60 -7.60 -19.98
CA VAL A 296 14.17 -7.79 -18.59
C VAL A 296 15.33 -7.83 -17.59
N SER A 297 16.31 -8.69 -17.80
CA SER A 297 17.44 -8.86 -16.87
C SER A 297 18.29 -7.59 -16.74
N SER A 298 18.49 -6.86 -17.84
CA SER A 298 19.20 -5.59 -17.84
C SER A 298 18.38 -4.49 -17.18
N TRP A 299 17.05 -4.43 -17.44
CA TRP A 299 16.16 -3.50 -16.77
C TRP A 299 16.15 -3.72 -15.25
N LYS A 300 15.96 -4.97 -14.80
CA LYS A 300 16.01 -5.31 -13.35
C LYS A 300 17.30 -4.83 -12.70
N LYS A 301 18.43 -4.99 -13.38
CA LYS A 301 19.73 -4.56 -12.86
C LYS A 301 19.89 -3.04 -12.84
N ILE A 302 19.43 -2.33 -13.88
CA ILE A 302 19.44 -0.86 -13.96
C ILE A 302 18.56 -0.26 -12.86
N LEU A 303 17.38 -0.85 -12.63
CA LEU A 303 16.41 -0.37 -11.65
C LEU A 303 16.68 -0.91 -10.24
N GLU A 304 17.68 -1.77 -10.06
CA GLU A 304 18.06 -2.40 -8.78
C GLU A 304 16.92 -3.19 -8.12
N VAL A 305 16.08 -3.83 -8.94
CA VAL A 305 14.97 -4.68 -8.49
C VAL A 305 15.29 -6.16 -8.63
N LYS A 306 14.60 -7.01 -7.84
CA LYS A 306 14.80 -8.46 -7.82
C LYS A 306 13.93 -9.19 -8.85
#